data_143e796bf251628361b7cf9d85d3acc1
#
_entry.id   143e796bf251628361b7cf9d85d3acc1
#
_cell.length_a   1.000
_cell.length_b   1.000
_cell.length_c   1.000
_cell.angle_alpha   90.00
_cell.angle_beta   90.00
_cell.angle_gamma   90.00
#
_symmetry.space_group_name_H-M   'P 1'
#
loop_
_entity.id
_entity.type
_entity.pdbx_description
1 polymer ?
#
loop_
_entity_poly.entity_id
_entity_poly.type
_entity_poly.pdbx_seq_one_letter_code
_entity_poly.pdbx_strand_id
1 'polypeptide(L)'
;EYYAKGIPVRSPDGVIYGPDKVVKATYATLDEFPDRQLLGEDVIFIGNENDGYLSSHRILTKATHLNDGVYGKATGIKISYRVIADCACKNNQVYDEWLVRDQGAIVRQLNLDPKTYAKTLIDKQGGVTKCSIPFNQNTPLDLKYTQLSLPKNNTGYEYAEILKTIFQKDLDSIEKFYDRSINQEQPSGLKAYGVDEVKSFWSSIFSSFPEATFKIEHVSYLDEPAAYRKAAIRWSLNGIHSGPGYFGNSSQAEVYVMGISHAEFGPRGIKNEWVLFDETAIWKQILMKTG
;
A
#
# COMPACT_ATOMS: atom_id res chain seq x y z
N GLU A 1 22.00 9.05 7.36
CA GLU A 1 22.34 8.65 8.76
C GLU A 1 21.30 7.69 9.36
N TYR A 2 20.00 7.83 9.02
CA TYR A 2 18.94 7.02 9.61
C TYR A 2 18.66 5.69 8.90
N TYR A 3 19.19 5.48 7.70
CA TYR A 3 19.09 4.21 6.98
C TYR A 3 20.35 3.37 7.18
N ALA A 4 20.17 2.09 7.51
CA ALA A 4 21.28 1.15 7.63
C ALA A 4 21.94 0.90 6.26
N LYS A 5 23.25 0.65 6.27
CA LYS A 5 23.99 0.29 5.07
C LYS A 5 23.41 -1.00 4.47
N GLY A 6 23.03 -0.93 3.19
CA GLY A 6 22.45 -2.07 2.49
C GLY A 6 20.98 -2.37 2.80
N ILE A 7 20.27 -1.43 3.44
CA ILE A 7 18.82 -1.56 3.67
C ILE A 7 18.08 -1.96 2.38
N PRO A 8 17.21 -2.97 2.41
CA PRO A 8 16.23 -3.20 1.34
C PRO A 8 15.01 -2.29 1.56
N VAL A 9 14.64 -1.53 0.54
CA VAL A 9 13.36 -0.83 0.46
C VAL A 9 12.54 -1.48 -0.64
N ARG A 10 11.44 -2.10 -0.25
CA ARG A 10 10.54 -2.85 -1.11
C ARG A 10 9.31 -2.01 -1.41
N SER A 11 8.95 -1.93 -2.66
CA SER A 11 7.74 -1.26 -3.14
C SER A 11 7.04 -2.12 -4.20
N PRO A 12 5.81 -1.79 -4.59
CA PRO A 12 5.15 -2.47 -5.72
C PRO A 12 5.96 -2.47 -7.02
N ASP A 13 6.85 -1.48 -7.22
CA ASP A 13 7.72 -1.40 -8.40
C ASP A 13 8.98 -2.30 -8.33
N GLY A 14 9.29 -2.86 -7.16
CA GLY A 14 10.45 -3.72 -6.94
C GLY A 14 11.22 -3.40 -5.67
N VAL A 15 12.51 -3.74 -5.66
CA VAL A 15 13.40 -3.57 -4.49
C VAL A 15 14.60 -2.70 -4.84
N ILE A 16 14.88 -1.73 -4.00
CA ILE A 16 16.13 -0.96 -4.06
C ILE A 16 16.94 -1.23 -2.79
N TYR A 17 18.26 -1.19 -2.92
CA TYR A 17 19.18 -1.48 -1.81
C TYR A 17 20.10 -0.29 -1.53
N GLY A 18 20.22 0.04 -0.26
CA GLY A 18 21.13 1.03 0.27
C GLY A 18 20.60 2.47 0.25
N PRO A 19 21.12 3.31 1.18
CA PRO A 19 20.63 4.67 1.39
C PRO A 19 20.83 5.57 0.14
N ASP A 20 21.90 5.38 -0.61
CA ASP A 20 22.19 6.22 -1.79
C ASP A 20 21.10 6.12 -2.87
N LYS A 21 20.56 4.91 -3.08
CA LYS A 21 19.46 4.72 -4.04
C LYS A 21 18.15 5.32 -3.53
N VAL A 22 17.90 5.24 -2.22
CA VAL A 22 16.74 5.87 -1.60
C VAL A 22 16.82 7.40 -1.75
N VAL A 23 17.98 7.98 -1.45
CA VAL A 23 18.24 9.42 -1.62
C VAL A 23 18.05 9.84 -3.07
N LYS A 24 18.60 9.08 -4.02
CA LYS A 24 18.43 9.36 -5.47
C LYS A 24 16.96 9.34 -5.88
N ALA A 25 16.19 8.34 -5.44
CA ALA A 25 14.75 8.25 -5.73
C ALA A 25 13.97 9.42 -5.10
N THR A 26 14.37 9.86 -3.89
CA THR A 26 13.79 11.01 -3.21
C THR A 26 14.05 12.30 -3.98
N TYR A 27 15.29 12.55 -4.43
CA TYR A 27 15.59 13.72 -5.25
C TYR A 27 14.85 13.72 -6.58
N ALA A 28 14.74 12.57 -7.27
CA ALA A 28 13.96 12.49 -8.50
C ALA A 28 12.48 12.90 -8.29
N THR A 29 11.92 12.57 -7.13
CA THR A 29 10.57 13.04 -6.78
C THR A 29 10.55 14.55 -6.47
N LEU A 30 11.57 15.07 -5.80
CA LEU A 30 11.67 16.52 -5.49
C LEU A 30 11.96 17.36 -6.73
N ASP A 31 12.66 16.81 -7.72
CA ASP A 31 12.87 17.47 -9.00
C ASP A 31 11.54 17.75 -9.71
N GLU A 32 10.60 16.80 -9.69
CA GLU A 32 9.27 16.95 -10.30
C GLU A 32 8.29 17.74 -9.41
N PHE A 33 8.40 17.57 -8.09
CA PHE A 33 7.53 18.17 -7.06
C PHE A 33 8.36 18.94 -6.01
N PRO A 34 8.96 20.08 -6.34
CA PRO A 34 9.90 20.77 -5.47
C PRO A 34 9.29 21.33 -4.18
N ASP A 35 7.99 21.59 -4.16
CA ASP A 35 7.24 22.06 -2.99
C ASP A 35 6.63 20.94 -2.13
N ARG A 36 7.04 19.68 -2.37
CA ARG A 36 6.50 18.52 -1.68
C ARG A 36 6.60 18.63 -0.16
N GLN A 37 5.48 18.42 0.50
CA GLN A 37 5.35 18.36 1.95
C GLN A 37 4.93 16.96 2.38
N LEU A 38 5.56 16.44 3.42
CA LEU A 38 5.23 15.16 4.06
C LEU A 38 4.62 15.45 5.43
N LEU A 39 3.35 15.10 5.60
CA LEU A 39 2.61 15.28 6.84
C LEU A 39 2.35 13.91 7.47
N GLY A 40 3.01 13.62 8.59
CA GLY A 40 2.75 12.40 9.37
C GLY A 40 1.34 12.43 9.92
N GLU A 41 0.49 11.50 9.48
CA GLU A 41 -0.88 11.36 10.01
C GLU A 41 -0.90 10.44 11.22
N ASP A 42 -0.13 9.35 11.20
CA ASP A 42 -0.09 8.36 12.28
C ASP A 42 1.15 7.47 12.21
N VAL A 43 1.54 6.93 13.38
CA VAL A 43 2.57 5.89 13.49
C VAL A 43 2.07 4.81 14.43
N ILE A 44 1.90 3.60 13.91
CA ILE A 44 1.47 2.42 14.68
C ILE A 44 2.67 1.50 14.81
N PHE A 45 3.07 1.14 16.02
CA PHE A 45 4.29 0.38 16.23
C PHE A 45 4.18 -0.65 17.36
N ILE A 46 5.04 -1.65 17.30
CA ILE A 46 5.29 -2.65 18.35
C ILE A 46 6.79 -2.82 18.55
N GLY A 47 7.18 -3.35 19.68
CA GLY A 47 8.58 -3.62 19.99
C GLY A 47 9.10 -2.83 21.17
N ASN A 48 10.39 -2.89 21.35
CA ASN A 48 11.12 -2.22 22.44
C ASN A 48 12.58 -1.97 22.04
N GLU A 49 13.34 -1.30 22.90
CA GLU A 49 14.73 -0.93 22.60
C GLU A 49 15.66 -2.15 22.40
N ASN A 50 15.40 -3.27 23.10
CA ASN A 50 16.25 -4.46 23.03
C ASN A 50 16.03 -5.26 21.74
N ASP A 51 14.76 -5.46 21.35
CA ASP A 51 14.37 -6.27 20.21
C ASP A 51 14.30 -5.46 18.90
N GLY A 52 14.19 -4.14 19.04
CA GLY A 52 13.89 -3.20 17.97
C GLY A 52 12.40 -2.93 17.85
N TYR A 53 12.07 -2.06 16.94
CA TYR A 53 10.69 -1.64 16.67
C TYR A 53 10.27 -2.04 15.26
N LEU A 54 9.04 -2.48 15.15
CA LEU A 54 8.32 -2.61 13.87
C LEU A 54 7.23 -1.55 13.86
N SER A 55 7.29 -0.65 12.90
CA SER A 55 6.42 0.54 12.83
C SER A 55 5.83 0.73 11.45
N SER A 56 4.57 1.17 11.41
CA SER A 56 3.86 1.51 10.18
C SER A 56 3.49 2.99 10.21
N HIS A 57 3.99 3.73 9.23
CA HIS A 57 3.88 5.18 9.14
C HIS A 57 2.89 5.55 8.04
N ARG A 58 1.79 6.21 8.39
CA ARG A 58 0.86 6.79 7.42
C ARG A 58 1.18 8.26 7.21
N ILE A 59 1.47 8.62 5.97
CA ILE A 59 1.96 9.94 5.57
C ILE A 59 1.04 10.50 4.49
N LEU A 60 0.50 11.70 4.72
CA LEU A 60 -0.16 12.48 3.68
C LEU A 60 0.87 13.37 3.00
N THR A 61 0.99 13.23 1.70
CA THR A 61 1.86 14.06 0.87
C THR A 61 1.02 15.10 0.15
N LYS A 62 1.47 16.35 0.16
CA LYS A 62 0.94 17.45 -0.65
C LYS A 62 2.04 18.01 -1.53
N ALA A 63 1.72 18.30 -2.79
CA ALA A 63 2.69 18.79 -3.76
C ALA A 63 2.01 19.51 -4.93
N THR A 64 2.78 20.29 -5.70
CA THR A 64 2.35 20.83 -6.98
C THR A 64 3.24 20.26 -8.09
N HIS A 65 2.66 19.78 -9.18
CA HIS A 65 3.40 19.28 -10.34
C HIS A 65 4.02 20.43 -11.12
N LEU A 66 5.18 20.89 -10.67
CA LEU A 66 5.83 22.13 -11.15
C LEU A 66 6.86 21.89 -12.26
N ASN A 67 7.44 20.70 -12.34
CA ASN A 67 8.46 20.39 -13.33
C ASN A 67 8.09 19.11 -14.14
N ASP A 68 8.70 18.99 -15.30
CA ASP A 68 8.59 17.79 -16.14
C ASP A 68 9.22 16.58 -15.43
N GLY A 69 8.59 15.41 -15.53
CA GLY A 69 9.10 14.20 -14.90
C GLY A 69 8.46 12.90 -15.37
N VAL A 70 8.32 11.95 -14.46
CA VAL A 70 7.76 10.64 -14.79
C VAL A 70 6.28 10.71 -15.17
N TYR A 71 5.56 11.70 -14.62
CA TYR A 71 4.13 11.94 -14.93
C TYR A 71 3.92 12.78 -16.17
N GLY A 72 4.99 13.28 -16.81
CA GLY A 72 4.91 14.04 -18.07
C GLY A 72 5.34 15.49 -17.91
N LYS A 73 4.70 16.37 -18.70
CA LYS A 73 4.93 17.82 -18.66
C LYS A 73 4.32 18.44 -17.41
N ALA A 74 5.00 19.43 -16.85
CA ALA A 74 4.51 20.21 -15.73
C ALA A 74 3.09 20.73 -15.98
N THR A 75 2.18 20.50 -15.03
CA THR A 75 0.77 20.88 -15.16
C THR A 75 0.35 22.02 -14.24
N GLY A 76 1.15 22.34 -13.20
CA GLY A 76 0.78 23.25 -12.14
C GLY A 76 -0.33 22.75 -11.21
N ILE A 77 -0.80 21.50 -11.38
CA ILE A 77 -1.88 20.93 -10.58
C ILE A 77 -1.35 20.58 -9.18
N LYS A 78 -2.12 20.98 -8.17
CA LYS A 78 -1.89 20.59 -6.77
C LYS A 78 -2.47 19.21 -6.54
N ILE A 79 -1.67 18.33 -5.94
CA ILE A 79 -2.04 16.95 -5.64
C ILE A 79 -1.89 16.65 -4.16
N SER A 80 -2.64 15.65 -3.70
CA SER A 80 -2.55 15.11 -2.36
C SER A 80 -2.72 13.60 -2.40
N TYR A 81 -1.77 12.85 -1.85
CA TYR A 81 -1.78 11.40 -1.88
C TYR A 81 -1.15 10.82 -0.62
N ARG A 82 -1.47 9.56 -0.31
CA ARG A 82 -0.88 8.86 0.83
C ARG A 82 0.27 7.96 0.45
N VAL A 83 1.14 7.81 1.43
CA VAL A 83 2.19 6.79 1.46
C VAL A 83 2.06 6.08 2.81
N ILE A 84 2.16 4.75 2.80
CA ILE A 84 2.32 3.98 4.03
C ILE A 84 3.64 3.22 3.94
N ALA A 85 4.46 3.34 4.99
CA ALA A 85 5.75 2.68 5.10
C ALA A 85 5.81 1.83 6.36
N ASP A 86 6.04 0.53 6.19
CA ASP A 86 6.38 -0.37 7.29
C ASP A 86 7.89 -0.42 7.45
N CYS A 87 8.39 -0.11 8.63
CA CYS A 87 9.81 -0.02 8.94
C CYS A 87 10.20 -0.96 10.07
N ALA A 88 11.31 -1.66 9.90
CA ALA A 88 12.00 -2.29 11.01
C ALA A 88 13.15 -1.39 11.46
N CYS A 89 13.13 -1.00 12.74
CA CYS A 89 14.02 -0.01 13.31
C CYS A 89 14.79 -0.56 14.51
N LYS A 90 16.09 -0.33 14.58
CA LYS A 90 16.94 -0.64 15.72
C LYS A 90 18.15 0.27 15.76
N ASN A 91 18.62 0.62 16.96
CA ASN A 91 19.81 1.48 17.13
C ASN A 91 19.69 2.81 16.33
N ASN A 92 18.52 3.43 16.37
CA ASN A 92 18.21 4.67 15.64
C ASN A 92 18.39 4.57 14.11
N GLN A 93 18.27 3.37 13.55
CA GLN A 93 18.33 3.16 12.10
C GLN A 93 17.16 2.31 11.63
N VAL A 94 16.65 2.66 10.44
CA VAL A 94 15.75 1.80 9.65
C VAL A 94 16.63 0.81 8.89
N TYR A 95 16.42 -0.48 9.09
CA TYR A 95 17.23 -1.54 8.47
C TYR A 95 16.45 -2.46 7.53
N ASP A 96 15.12 -2.30 7.47
CA ASP A 96 14.23 -2.97 6.51
C ASP A 96 13.00 -2.08 6.31
N GLU A 97 12.55 -1.88 5.07
CA GLU A 97 11.41 -1.02 4.74
C GLU A 97 10.55 -1.61 3.64
N TRP A 98 9.23 -1.47 3.80
CA TRP A 98 8.20 -1.74 2.82
C TRP A 98 7.38 -0.47 2.61
N LEU A 99 7.31 0.01 1.38
CA LEU A 99 6.71 1.29 1.05
C LEU A 99 5.64 1.12 -0.02
N VAL A 100 4.42 1.53 0.29
CA VAL A 100 3.33 1.65 -0.69
C VAL A 100 2.97 3.12 -0.84
N ARG A 101 3.07 3.62 -2.08
CA ARG A 101 2.63 4.96 -2.47
C ARG A 101 1.37 4.85 -3.30
N ASP A 102 0.41 5.74 -3.07
CA ASP A 102 -0.79 5.83 -3.90
C ASP A 102 -0.50 6.52 -5.24
N GLN A 103 0.14 5.77 -6.15
CA GLN A 103 0.43 6.26 -7.50
C GLN A 103 -0.85 6.54 -8.29
N GLY A 104 -1.89 5.73 -8.09
CA GLY A 104 -3.17 5.93 -8.73
C GLY A 104 -3.79 7.29 -8.40
N ALA A 105 -3.69 7.73 -7.13
CA ALA A 105 -4.16 9.05 -6.71
C ALA A 105 -3.41 10.19 -7.40
N ILE A 106 -2.08 10.07 -7.54
CA ILE A 106 -1.27 11.06 -8.26
C ILE A 106 -1.73 11.14 -9.72
N VAL A 107 -1.77 10.00 -10.38
CA VAL A 107 -2.11 9.87 -11.81
C VAL A 107 -3.48 10.47 -12.11
N ARG A 108 -4.51 10.11 -11.31
CA ARG A 108 -5.87 10.61 -11.50
C ARG A 108 -6.00 12.12 -11.27
N GLN A 109 -5.32 12.66 -10.24
CA GLN A 109 -5.34 14.10 -9.97
C GLN A 109 -4.61 14.91 -11.05
N LEU A 110 -3.65 14.31 -11.74
CA LEU A 110 -3.00 14.90 -12.91
C LEU A 110 -3.81 14.71 -14.23
N ASN A 111 -5.06 14.24 -14.13
CA ASN A 111 -5.95 13.94 -15.25
C ASN A 111 -5.41 12.87 -16.22
N LEU A 112 -4.64 11.92 -15.67
CA LEU A 112 -4.15 10.77 -16.41
C LEU A 112 -4.98 9.52 -16.03
N ASP A 113 -5.04 8.55 -16.93
CA ASP A 113 -5.63 7.25 -16.67
C ASP A 113 -4.57 6.27 -16.17
N PRO A 114 -4.76 5.54 -15.04
CA PRO A 114 -3.75 4.65 -14.45
C PRO A 114 -3.27 3.54 -15.38
N LYS A 115 -4.15 2.96 -16.20
CA LYS A 115 -3.79 1.92 -17.16
C LYS A 115 -2.92 2.49 -18.27
N THR A 116 -3.32 3.63 -18.83
CA THR A 116 -2.55 4.34 -19.88
C THR A 116 -1.20 4.82 -19.34
N TYR A 117 -1.16 5.30 -18.10
CA TYR A 117 0.08 5.67 -17.45
C TYR A 117 1.02 4.47 -17.27
N ALA A 118 0.52 3.34 -16.80
CA ALA A 118 1.31 2.10 -16.67
C ALA A 118 1.88 1.65 -18.03
N LYS A 119 1.08 1.75 -19.12
CA LYS A 119 1.55 1.50 -20.47
C LYS A 119 2.70 2.44 -20.87
N THR A 120 2.54 3.72 -20.59
CA THR A 120 3.59 4.72 -20.88
C THR A 120 4.89 4.41 -20.14
N LEU A 121 4.83 3.92 -18.89
CA LEU A 121 6.01 3.49 -18.15
C LEU A 121 6.70 2.29 -18.80
N ILE A 122 5.95 1.30 -19.27
CA ILE A 122 6.47 0.15 -19.99
C ILE A 122 7.17 0.61 -21.29
N ASP A 123 6.50 1.47 -22.08
CA ASP A 123 7.04 1.97 -23.37
C ASP A 123 8.32 2.78 -23.16
N LYS A 124 8.37 3.67 -22.15
CA LYS A 124 9.58 4.45 -21.79
C LYS A 124 10.75 3.56 -21.36
N GLN A 125 10.50 2.38 -20.81
CA GLN A 125 11.53 1.41 -20.43
C GLN A 125 11.95 0.47 -21.60
N GLY A 126 11.41 0.66 -22.79
CA GLY A 126 11.78 -0.11 -23.99
C GLY A 126 10.86 -1.30 -24.28
N GLY A 127 9.63 -1.27 -23.75
CA GLY A 127 8.60 -2.29 -23.95
C GLY A 127 8.63 -3.43 -22.94
N VAL A 128 7.69 -4.35 -23.04
CA VAL A 128 7.45 -5.46 -22.11
C VAL A 128 8.69 -6.31 -21.83
N THR A 129 9.54 -6.53 -22.82
CA THR A 129 10.74 -7.38 -22.69
C THR A 129 11.91 -6.71 -21.96
N LYS A 130 11.90 -5.38 -21.82
CA LYS A 130 12.98 -4.60 -21.22
C LYS A 130 12.58 -3.86 -19.95
N CYS A 131 11.27 -3.69 -19.70
CA CYS A 131 10.82 -2.99 -18.53
C CYS A 131 11.14 -3.76 -17.24
N SER A 132 11.30 -3.01 -16.15
CA SER A 132 11.49 -3.59 -14.82
C SER A 132 10.27 -4.42 -14.42
N ILE A 133 10.53 -5.61 -13.87
CA ILE A 133 9.47 -6.48 -13.36
C ILE A 133 9.00 -5.92 -12.00
N PRO A 134 7.70 -5.66 -11.82
CA PRO A 134 7.15 -5.29 -10.53
C PRO A 134 7.42 -6.34 -9.45
N PHE A 135 7.36 -5.92 -8.20
CA PHE A 135 7.45 -6.84 -7.08
C PHE A 135 6.38 -7.93 -7.21
N ASN A 136 6.77 -9.18 -7.02
CA ASN A 136 5.87 -10.33 -7.18
C ASN A 136 6.28 -11.47 -6.22
N GLN A 137 5.51 -12.56 -6.21
CA GLN A 137 5.74 -13.70 -5.33
C GLN A 137 7.12 -14.36 -5.46
N ASN A 138 7.79 -14.20 -6.61
CA ASN A 138 9.11 -14.78 -6.89
C ASN A 138 10.25 -13.79 -6.54
N THR A 139 9.93 -12.57 -6.13
CA THR A 139 10.93 -11.60 -5.70
C THR A 139 11.63 -12.12 -4.44
N PRO A 140 12.96 -12.25 -4.42
CA PRO A 140 13.67 -12.75 -3.25
C PRO A 140 13.39 -11.91 -2.01
N LEU A 141 12.94 -12.57 -0.94
CA LEU A 141 12.71 -11.96 0.36
C LEU A 141 13.91 -12.20 1.26
N ASP A 142 14.84 -11.26 1.30
CA ASP A 142 15.88 -11.22 2.31
C ASP A 142 15.37 -10.34 3.48
N LEU A 143 14.50 -10.91 4.31
CA LEU A 143 13.95 -10.22 5.47
C LEU A 143 15.04 -10.05 6.51
N LYS A 144 15.22 -8.83 7.01
CA LYS A 144 16.20 -8.48 8.02
C LYS A 144 15.63 -8.50 9.45
N TYR A 145 14.35 -8.80 9.58
CA TYR A 145 13.65 -8.86 10.87
C TYR A 145 12.79 -10.12 10.98
N THR A 146 12.45 -10.48 12.20
CA THR A 146 11.45 -11.52 12.50
C THR A 146 10.18 -10.85 13.01
N GLN A 147 9.04 -11.28 12.50
CA GLN A 147 7.74 -10.84 13.04
C GLN A 147 7.69 -11.19 14.54
N LEU A 148 7.44 -10.19 15.37
CA LEU A 148 7.30 -10.41 16.81
C LEU A 148 6.07 -11.28 17.09
N SER A 149 6.20 -12.19 18.05
CA SER A 149 5.06 -12.99 18.51
C SER A 149 4.04 -12.09 19.20
N LEU A 150 2.82 -12.06 18.69
CA LEU A 150 1.75 -11.21 19.20
C LEU A 150 0.80 -12.02 20.09
N PRO A 151 0.41 -11.49 21.26
CA PRO A 151 -0.71 -12.05 22.03
C PRO A 151 -1.98 -12.06 21.19
N LYS A 152 -2.85 -13.07 21.37
CA LYS A 152 -4.12 -13.17 20.61
C LYS A 152 -5.20 -12.17 21.04
N ASN A 153 -4.97 -11.40 22.08
CA ASN A 153 -5.93 -10.48 22.68
C ASN A 153 -5.59 -8.99 22.46
N ASN A 154 -5.02 -8.66 21.31
CA ASN A 154 -4.72 -7.29 20.93
C ASN A 154 -5.45 -6.87 19.64
N THR A 155 -5.50 -5.57 19.37
CA THR A 155 -6.18 -4.98 18.21
C THR A 155 -5.55 -5.42 16.89
N GLY A 156 -4.24 -5.67 16.85
CA GLY A 156 -3.58 -6.18 15.64
C GLY A 156 -4.06 -7.58 15.24
N TYR A 157 -4.20 -8.47 16.23
CA TYR A 157 -4.76 -9.81 16.00
C TYR A 157 -6.23 -9.73 15.56
N GLU A 158 -7.04 -8.90 16.26
CA GLU A 158 -8.44 -8.68 15.90
C GLU A 158 -8.60 -8.21 14.45
N TYR A 159 -7.83 -7.20 14.04
CA TYR A 159 -7.89 -6.68 12.67
C TYR A 159 -7.41 -7.69 11.63
N ALA A 160 -6.36 -8.46 11.95
CA ALA A 160 -5.89 -9.52 11.06
C ALA A 160 -6.96 -10.59 10.82
N GLU A 161 -7.70 -11.00 11.85
CA GLU A 161 -8.80 -11.98 11.71
C GLU A 161 -9.99 -11.39 10.92
N ILE A 162 -10.31 -10.10 11.12
CA ILE A 162 -11.32 -9.40 10.32
C ILE A 162 -10.95 -9.42 8.83
N LEU A 163 -9.72 -9.03 8.49
CA LEU A 163 -9.25 -9.03 7.10
C LEU A 163 -9.25 -10.45 6.52
N LYS A 164 -8.81 -11.47 7.26
CA LYS A 164 -8.86 -12.86 6.81
C LYS A 164 -10.29 -13.30 6.49
N THR A 165 -11.26 -12.92 7.32
CA THR A 165 -12.67 -13.24 7.09
C THR A 165 -13.19 -12.58 5.82
N ILE A 166 -12.86 -11.30 5.61
CA ILE A 166 -13.21 -10.57 4.37
C ILE A 166 -12.57 -11.25 3.15
N PHE A 167 -11.30 -11.66 3.24
CA PHE A 167 -10.59 -12.33 2.14
C PHE A 167 -11.07 -13.77 1.87
N GLN A 168 -11.78 -14.38 2.81
CA GLN A 168 -12.56 -15.59 2.57
C GLN A 168 -13.89 -15.30 1.85
N LYS A 169 -14.09 -14.03 1.43
CA LYS A 169 -15.27 -13.50 0.74
C LYS A 169 -16.54 -13.45 1.60
N ASP A 170 -16.41 -13.54 2.92
CA ASP A 170 -17.51 -13.27 3.83
C ASP A 170 -17.68 -11.75 3.99
N LEU A 171 -18.27 -11.12 2.96
CA LEU A 171 -18.52 -9.68 2.95
C LEU A 171 -19.63 -9.27 3.94
N ASP A 172 -20.48 -10.19 4.36
CA ASP A 172 -21.52 -9.90 5.36
C ASP A 172 -20.91 -9.70 6.75
N SER A 173 -19.73 -10.23 6.99
CA SER A 173 -18.95 -9.99 8.21
C SER A 173 -18.61 -8.51 8.42
N ILE A 174 -18.55 -7.71 7.35
CA ILE A 174 -18.29 -6.26 7.41
C ILE A 174 -19.33 -5.56 8.30
N GLU A 175 -20.60 -5.94 8.24
CA GLU A 175 -21.64 -5.37 9.10
C GLU A 175 -21.42 -5.63 10.60
N LYS A 176 -20.69 -6.70 10.94
CA LYS A 176 -20.43 -7.08 12.34
C LYS A 176 -19.20 -6.35 12.90
N PHE A 177 -18.21 -6.11 12.06
CA PHE A 177 -16.90 -5.62 12.48
C PHE A 177 -16.68 -4.13 12.25
N TYR A 178 -17.48 -3.52 11.37
CA TYR A 178 -17.36 -2.11 11.02
C TYR A 178 -18.48 -1.28 11.63
N ASP A 179 -18.14 -0.07 12.06
CA ASP A 179 -19.15 0.92 12.42
C ASP A 179 -19.99 1.26 11.19
N ARG A 180 -21.32 1.41 11.35
CA ARG A 180 -22.21 1.78 10.23
C ARG A 180 -21.81 3.06 9.52
N SER A 181 -21.13 3.96 10.20
CA SER A 181 -20.61 5.22 9.65
C SER A 181 -19.10 5.15 9.41
N ILE A 182 -18.57 3.99 9.05
CA ILE A 182 -17.19 3.80 8.63
C ILE A 182 -16.80 4.80 7.54
N ASN A 183 -15.63 5.39 7.67
CA ASN A 183 -14.95 6.12 6.62
C ASN A 183 -13.73 5.31 6.18
N GLN A 184 -13.76 4.81 4.95
CA GLN A 184 -12.64 4.06 4.37
C GLN A 184 -11.99 4.89 3.26
N GLU A 185 -10.73 5.21 3.43
CA GLU A 185 -9.88 5.76 2.38
C GLU A 185 -9.32 4.60 1.56
N GLN A 186 -9.55 4.64 0.26
CA GLN A 186 -9.21 3.57 -0.68
C GLN A 186 -8.06 3.98 -1.61
N PRO A 187 -7.40 3.02 -2.28
CA PRO A 187 -6.40 3.32 -3.30
C PRO A 187 -6.94 4.27 -4.38
N SER A 188 -6.04 4.96 -5.03
CA SER A 188 -6.35 5.92 -6.10
C SER A 188 -7.10 7.17 -5.65
N GLY A 189 -6.99 7.49 -4.34
CA GLY A 189 -7.65 8.63 -3.73
C GLY A 189 -9.16 8.50 -3.62
N LEU A 190 -9.69 7.29 -3.76
CA LEU A 190 -11.11 6.99 -3.61
C LEU A 190 -11.50 6.89 -2.13
N LYS A 191 -12.79 6.97 -1.86
CA LYS A 191 -13.36 6.89 -0.51
C LYS A 191 -14.63 6.07 -0.54
N ALA A 192 -14.89 5.40 0.58
CA ALA A 192 -16.15 4.73 0.86
C ALA A 192 -16.71 5.19 2.19
N TYR A 193 -18.01 5.42 2.24
CA TYR A 193 -18.75 5.83 3.41
C TYR A 193 -19.85 4.81 3.72
N GLY A 194 -19.76 4.22 4.91
CA GLY A 194 -20.67 3.17 5.33
C GLY A 194 -20.33 1.79 4.78
N VAL A 195 -20.95 0.79 5.36
CA VAL A 195 -20.63 -0.63 5.14
C VAL A 195 -20.87 -1.12 3.70
N ASP A 196 -21.90 -0.58 3.04
CA ASP A 196 -22.26 -1.02 1.69
C ASP A 196 -21.20 -0.64 0.63
N GLU A 197 -20.60 0.56 0.76
CA GLU A 197 -19.53 0.98 -0.14
C GLU A 197 -18.23 0.21 0.14
N VAL A 198 -17.94 -0.13 1.40
CA VAL A 198 -16.82 -1.01 1.77
C VAL A 198 -17.01 -2.42 1.19
N LYS A 199 -18.22 -2.98 1.29
CA LYS A 199 -18.56 -4.27 0.65
C LYS A 199 -18.37 -4.21 -0.86
N SER A 200 -18.84 -3.13 -1.50
CA SER A 200 -18.73 -2.94 -2.96
C SER A 200 -17.27 -2.90 -3.42
N PHE A 201 -16.40 -2.20 -2.66
CA PHE A 201 -14.97 -2.16 -2.96
C PHE A 201 -14.34 -3.56 -2.94
N TRP A 202 -14.50 -4.32 -1.85
CA TRP A 202 -13.92 -5.65 -1.73
C TRP A 202 -14.53 -6.63 -2.74
N SER A 203 -15.84 -6.55 -2.99
CA SER A 203 -16.52 -7.34 -4.02
C SER A 203 -15.89 -7.12 -5.41
N SER A 204 -15.57 -5.89 -5.75
CA SER A 204 -14.95 -5.54 -7.03
C SER A 204 -13.52 -6.09 -7.17
N ILE A 205 -12.75 -6.07 -6.08
CA ILE A 205 -11.41 -6.70 -6.03
C ILE A 205 -11.52 -8.22 -6.19
N PHE A 206 -12.42 -8.87 -5.45
CA PHE A 206 -12.60 -10.33 -5.54
C PHE A 206 -13.15 -10.78 -6.89
N SER A 207 -13.96 -9.95 -7.53
CA SER A 207 -14.42 -10.23 -8.89
C SER A 207 -13.27 -10.21 -9.90
N SER A 208 -12.29 -9.31 -9.72
CA SER A 208 -11.08 -9.28 -10.57
C SER A 208 -10.17 -10.50 -10.33
N PHE A 209 -10.10 -10.97 -9.07
CA PHE A 209 -9.19 -12.04 -8.63
C PHE A 209 -9.93 -13.13 -7.86
N PRO A 210 -10.81 -13.90 -8.52
CA PRO A 210 -11.73 -14.82 -7.82
C PRO A 210 -11.02 -15.97 -7.09
N GLU A 211 -9.82 -16.38 -7.52
CA GLU A 211 -9.03 -17.47 -6.92
C GLU A 211 -7.74 -16.97 -6.26
N ALA A 212 -7.70 -15.69 -5.86
CA ALA A 212 -6.49 -15.13 -5.25
C ALA A 212 -6.23 -15.69 -3.85
N THR A 213 -4.95 -15.88 -3.54
CA THR A 213 -4.48 -16.20 -2.20
C THR A 213 -4.12 -14.90 -1.47
N PHE A 214 -4.67 -14.75 -0.28
CA PHE A 214 -4.38 -13.66 0.63
C PHE A 214 -3.44 -14.10 1.74
N LYS A 215 -2.50 -13.22 2.13
CA LYS A 215 -1.58 -13.50 3.22
C LYS A 215 -1.36 -12.26 4.07
N ILE A 216 -1.45 -12.42 5.40
CA ILE A 216 -0.98 -11.42 6.37
C ILE A 216 0.55 -11.53 6.47
N GLU A 217 1.24 -10.45 6.16
CA GLU A 217 2.70 -10.41 6.12
C GLU A 217 3.30 -9.77 7.37
N HIS A 218 2.62 -8.77 7.94
CA HIS A 218 3.09 -8.03 9.10
C HIS A 218 1.92 -7.42 9.87
N VAL A 219 2.06 -7.29 11.19
CA VAL A 219 1.05 -6.74 12.09
C VAL A 219 1.71 -5.82 13.10
N SER A 220 1.19 -4.61 13.23
CA SER A 220 1.49 -3.68 14.34
C SER A 220 0.20 -3.16 14.94
N TYR A 221 0.22 -2.72 16.20
CA TYR A 221 -0.97 -2.20 16.87
C TYR A 221 -0.59 -1.23 18.00
N LEU A 222 -1.56 -0.40 18.39
CA LEU A 222 -1.52 0.45 19.58
C LEU A 222 -2.83 0.31 20.34
N ASP A 223 -2.74 -0.14 21.58
CA ASP A 223 -3.84 -0.32 22.52
C ASP A 223 -3.64 0.62 23.74
N GLU A 224 -3.51 1.92 23.47
CA GLU A 224 -3.28 2.91 24.50
C GLU A 224 -4.58 3.25 25.25
N PRO A 225 -4.56 3.37 26.60
CA PRO A 225 -5.69 3.83 27.36
C PRO A 225 -6.17 5.22 26.90
N ALA A 226 -7.50 5.40 26.84
CA ALA A 226 -8.16 6.66 26.47
C ALA A 226 -7.91 7.16 25.02
N ALA A 227 -7.30 6.37 24.18
CA ALA A 227 -7.18 6.59 22.73
C ALA A 227 -7.99 5.56 21.94
N TYR A 228 -8.23 5.83 20.66
CA TYR A 228 -8.74 4.79 19.77
C TYR A 228 -7.69 3.69 19.62
N ARG A 229 -8.13 2.44 19.77
CA ARG A 229 -7.29 1.28 19.44
C ARG A 229 -6.99 1.29 17.96
N LYS A 230 -5.74 1.01 17.58
CA LYS A 230 -5.26 1.09 16.21
C LYS A 230 -4.52 -0.17 15.80
N ALA A 231 -4.62 -0.53 14.55
CA ALA A 231 -3.83 -1.60 13.96
C ALA A 231 -3.35 -1.24 12.57
N ALA A 232 -2.18 -1.76 12.22
CA ALA A 232 -1.60 -1.70 10.88
C ALA A 232 -1.29 -3.11 10.42
N ILE A 233 -1.73 -3.45 9.23
CA ILE A 233 -1.53 -4.76 8.62
C ILE A 233 -0.90 -4.57 7.25
N ARG A 234 0.28 -5.18 7.02
CA ARG A 234 0.77 -5.39 5.67
C ARG A 234 0.32 -6.77 5.20
N TRP A 235 -0.21 -6.81 4.01
CA TRP A 235 -0.78 -8.00 3.42
C TRP A 235 -0.39 -8.13 1.94
N SER A 236 -0.47 -9.33 1.42
CA SER A 236 -0.34 -9.59 -0.01
C SER A 236 -1.55 -10.34 -0.54
N LEU A 237 -1.87 -10.08 -1.81
CA LEU A 237 -2.80 -10.87 -2.60
C LEU A 237 -2.03 -11.35 -3.83
N ASN A 238 -2.07 -12.65 -4.09
CA ASN A 238 -1.48 -13.25 -5.27
C ASN A 238 -2.54 -14.05 -6.01
N GLY A 239 -2.76 -13.76 -7.29
CA GLY A 239 -3.78 -14.42 -8.07
C GLY A 239 -3.74 -14.11 -9.55
N ILE A 240 -4.62 -14.77 -10.30
CA ILE A 240 -4.80 -14.53 -11.73
C ILE A 240 -5.95 -13.55 -11.92
N HIS A 241 -5.72 -12.50 -12.71
CA HIS A 241 -6.77 -11.58 -13.14
C HIS A 241 -7.68 -12.29 -14.14
N SER A 242 -8.61 -13.08 -13.62
CA SER A 242 -9.47 -14.00 -14.40
C SER A 242 -10.94 -13.57 -14.47
N GLY A 243 -11.36 -12.59 -13.68
CA GLY A 243 -12.73 -12.09 -13.66
C GLY A 243 -12.84 -10.59 -14.01
N PRO A 244 -14.05 -10.14 -14.36
CA PRO A 244 -14.34 -8.72 -14.50
C PRO A 244 -14.45 -8.07 -13.12
N GLY A 245 -14.00 -6.82 -12.97
CA GLY A 245 -14.11 -6.10 -11.71
C GLY A 245 -13.36 -4.79 -11.74
N TYR A 246 -12.66 -4.47 -10.67
CA TYR A 246 -11.93 -3.21 -10.51
C TYR A 246 -10.94 -2.95 -11.66
N PHE A 247 -10.31 -3.99 -12.19
CA PHE A 247 -9.32 -3.90 -13.29
C PHE A 247 -9.90 -4.24 -14.67
N GLY A 248 -11.21 -4.19 -14.85
CA GLY A 248 -11.86 -4.42 -16.14
C GLY A 248 -11.97 -5.91 -16.50
N ASN A 249 -11.93 -6.21 -17.79
CA ASN A 249 -12.09 -7.58 -18.29
C ASN A 249 -10.86 -8.44 -17.99
N SER A 250 -11.08 -9.74 -17.80
CA SER A 250 -10.04 -10.74 -17.57
C SER A 250 -8.88 -10.65 -18.56
N SER A 251 -7.66 -10.64 -18.05
CA SER A 251 -6.41 -10.63 -18.83
C SER A 251 -5.61 -11.94 -18.71
N GLN A 252 -5.98 -12.81 -17.78
CA GLN A 252 -5.22 -14.01 -17.40
C GLN A 252 -3.77 -13.70 -16.96
N ALA A 253 -3.51 -12.47 -16.50
CA ALA A 253 -2.23 -12.09 -15.94
C ALA A 253 -2.10 -12.61 -14.50
N GLU A 254 -0.93 -13.11 -14.15
CA GLU A 254 -0.54 -13.29 -12.76
C GLU A 254 -0.29 -11.90 -12.15
N VAL A 255 -0.92 -11.62 -11.02
CA VAL A 255 -0.84 -10.33 -10.33
C VAL A 255 -0.54 -10.56 -8.86
N TYR A 256 0.44 -9.83 -8.37
CA TYR A 256 0.76 -9.71 -6.97
C TYR A 256 0.42 -8.30 -6.49
N VAL A 257 -0.35 -8.21 -5.42
CA VAL A 257 -0.69 -6.93 -4.78
C VAL A 257 0.02 -6.85 -3.44
N MET A 258 0.84 -5.82 -3.26
CA MET A 258 1.39 -5.42 -1.97
C MET A 258 0.44 -4.38 -1.38
N GLY A 259 -0.21 -4.72 -0.26
CA GLY A 259 -1.14 -3.83 0.43
C GLY A 259 -0.72 -3.54 1.86
N ILE A 260 -1.04 -2.34 2.33
CA ILE A 260 -0.94 -1.96 3.75
C ILE A 260 -2.25 -1.31 4.14
N SER A 261 -2.82 -1.75 5.26
CA SER A 261 -4.07 -1.21 5.79
C SER A 261 -3.87 -0.75 7.23
N HIS A 262 -4.42 0.41 7.56
CA HIS A 262 -4.52 0.93 8.92
C HIS A 262 -5.99 1.00 9.33
N ALA A 263 -6.30 0.61 10.55
CA ALA A 263 -7.64 0.72 11.12
C ALA A 263 -7.63 1.42 12.47
N GLU A 264 -8.64 2.25 12.70
CA GLU A 264 -8.97 2.83 13.99
C GLU A 264 -10.30 2.25 14.46
N PHE A 265 -10.31 1.70 15.68
CA PHE A 265 -11.46 1.05 16.27
C PHE A 265 -12.20 2.04 17.18
N GLY A 266 -13.44 2.34 16.83
CA GLY A 266 -14.39 3.03 17.70
C GLY A 266 -15.14 2.05 18.61
N PRO A 267 -16.11 2.55 19.39
CA PRO A 267 -16.92 1.70 20.31
C PRO A 267 -17.76 0.62 19.61
N ARG A 268 -18.01 0.75 18.31
CA ARG A 268 -18.90 -0.14 17.54
C ARG A 268 -18.18 -0.85 16.40
N GLY A 269 -16.86 -0.99 16.47
CA GLY A 269 -16.04 -1.62 15.44
C GLY A 269 -15.13 -0.64 14.72
N ILE A 270 -14.64 -1.00 13.55
CA ILE A 270 -13.74 -0.18 12.75
C ILE A 270 -14.45 1.08 12.30
N LYS A 271 -13.94 2.24 12.73
CA LYS A 271 -14.52 3.55 12.48
C LYS A 271 -13.86 4.30 11.32
N ASN A 272 -12.56 4.19 11.22
CA ASN A 272 -11.77 4.71 10.11
C ASN A 272 -10.84 3.61 9.62
N GLU A 273 -10.71 3.50 8.31
CA GLU A 273 -9.79 2.55 7.69
C GLU A 273 -9.10 3.19 6.49
N TRP A 274 -7.83 2.89 6.31
CA TRP A 274 -7.04 3.28 5.15
C TRP A 274 -6.51 2.01 4.50
N VAL A 275 -6.99 1.71 3.31
CA VAL A 275 -6.51 0.60 2.51
C VAL A 275 -5.65 1.16 1.39
N LEU A 276 -4.41 0.74 1.29
CA LEU A 276 -3.48 1.24 0.30
C LEU A 276 -2.78 0.12 -0.45
N PHE A 277 -2.86 0.17 -1.76
CA PHE A 277 -2.02 -0.55 -2.72
C PHE A 277 -1.79 0.34 -3.95
N ASP A 278 -0.79 0.00 -4.76
CA ASP A 278 -0.52 0.75 -5.99
C ASP A 278 -1.29 0.17 -7.18
N GLU A 279 -2.32 0.89 -7.62
CA GLU A 279 -3.12 0.53 -8.79
C GLU A 279 -2.27 0.47 -10.07
N THR A 280 -1.29 1.37 -10.22
CA THR A 280 -0.49 1.44 -11.44
C THR A 280 0.46 0.25 -11.58
N ALA A 281 0.97 -0.27 -10.48
CA ALA A 281 1.80 -1.48 -10.47
C ALA A 281 0.98 -2.73 -10.84
N ILE A 282 -0.30 -2.78 -10.46
CA ILE A 282 -1.21 -3.86 -10.88
C ILE A 282 -1.48 -3.76 -12.39
N TRP A 283 -1.81 -2.57 -12.90
CA TRP A 283 -1.96 -2.36 -14.34
C TRP A 283 -0.71 -2.71 -15.13
N LYS A 284 0.48 -2.40 -14.60
CA LYS A 284 1.74 -2.78 -15.23
C LYS A 284 1.86 -4.30 -15.37
N GLN A 285 1.55 -5.07 -14.32
CA GLN A 285 1.57 -6.54 -14.37
C GLN A 285 0.58 -7.09 -15.41
N ILE A 286 -0.64 -6.53 -15.47
CA ILE A 286 -1.65 -6.90 -16.45
C ILE A 286 -1.14 -6.62 -17.88
N LEU A 287 -0.60 -5.43 -18.13
CA LEU A 287 -0.10 -5.01 -19.44
C LEU A 287 1.15 -5.76 -19.88
N MET A 288 2.00 -6.19 -18.96
CA MET A 288 3.14 -7.06 -19.28
C MET A 288 2.70 -8.42 -19.83
N LYS A 289 1.48 -8.87 -19.54
CA LYS A 289 0.89 -10.10 -20.11
C LYS A 289 0.15 -9.85 -21.41
N THR A 290 -0.53 -8.71 -21.53
CA THR A 290 -1.45 -8.45 -22.66
C THR A 290 -0.84 -7.61 -23.79
N GLY A 291 0.29 -6.95 -23.56
CA GLY A 291 0.99 -6.08 -24.51
C GLY A 291 0.62 -4.62 -24.36
#